data_7fc2e9076d35d2ff8ce363a2b6fca3d4
#
_entry.id   7fc2e9076d35d2ff8ce363a2b6fca3d4
#
_cell.length_a   1.000
_cell.length_b   1.000
_cell.length_c   1.000
_cell.angle_alpha   90.00
_cell.angle_beta   90.00
_cell.angle_gamma   90.00
#
_symmetry.space_group_name_H-M   'P 1'
#
loop_
_entity.id
_entity.type
_entity.pdbx_description
1 polymer ?
#
loop_
_entity_poly.entity_id
_entity_poly.type
_entity_poly.pdbx_seq_one_letter_code
_entity_poly.pdbx_strand_id
1 'polypeptide(L)'
;MTDLRQLQYFIACVETGSFSEAARILYTTQSSVSKAMKAMEESMGLLLFERMPKGIVPTAQGRKVYRYTCRILKEVEALNHISASGETKWLRVSTNPSSWFATQFVSFYNQNYEKNYHCQVYTSGVRTVMERVRDYKDDVGFIYLMEHREQGLQYELGKNHMEFVPLHQVDAMLYLGEQHPDYGDSREVPSLSSLRFIQNYQDEFLNDDTWEGEDGSLLSEQMDVSVVTNSDYIMQAMLQNTDLGNISPDGLSHSDKFINHDTMQLENQEQSVQFICIFRNDQKMERLPKKFLTFIKNYVME
;
A
#
# COMPACT_ATOMS: atom_id res chain seq x y z
N MET A 1 34.66 -5.45 -7.11
CA MET A 1 33.46 -6.13 -7.60
C MET A 1 32.49 -6.28 -6.44
N THR A 2 31.27 -5.79 -6.58
CA THR A 2 30.26 -5.84 -5.51
C THR A 2 29.76 -7.28 -5.32
N ASP A 3 29.70 -7.75 -4.07
CA ASP A 3 29.20 -9.08 -3.71
C ASP A 3 27.80 -9.04 -3.08
N LEU A 4 27.14 -10.20 -2.95
CA LEU A 4 25.78 -10.29 -2.39
C LEU A 4 25.69 -9.79 -0.95
N ARG A 5 26.72 -9.98 -0.15
CA ARG A 5 26.77 -9.52 1.25
C ARG A 5 26.82 -7.99 1.31
N GLN A 6 27.57 -7.34 0.42
CA GLN A 6 27.56 -5.89 0.30
C GLN A 6 26.20 -5.36 -0.11
N LEU A 7 25.49 -6.04 -1.03
CA LEU A 7 24.13 -5.69 -1.43
C LEU A 7 23.14 -5.79 -0.25
N GLN A 8 23.21 -6.85 0.55
CA GLN A 8 22.39 -7.00 1.76
C GLN A 8 22.68 -5.90 2.79
N TYR A 9 23.94 -5.59 3.01
CA TYR A 9 24.34 -4.51 3.92
C TYR A 9 23.82 -3.16 3.42
N PHE A 10 23.91 -2.92 2.11
CA PHE A 10 23.45 -1.69 1.50
C PHE A 10 21.92 -1.51 1.70
N ILE A 11 21.12 -2.53 1.44
CA ILE A 11 19.65 -2.47 1.70
C ILE A 11 19.38 -2.15 3.16
N ALA A 12 19.99 -2.88 4.10
CA ALA A 12 19.77 -2.65 5.52
C ALA A 12 20.15 -1.21 5.93
N CYS A 13 21.21 -0.65 5.36
CA CYS A 13 21.59 0.74 5.60
C CYS A 13 20.57 1.75 5.07
N VAL A 14 20.02 1.51 3.88
CA VAL A 14 18.98 2.38 3.31
C VAL A 14 17.69 2.33 4.15
N GLU A 15 17.27 1.13 4.55
CA GLU A 15 16.02 0.91 5.28
C GLU A 15 16.05 1.42 6.71
N THR A 16 17.21 1.33 7.37
CA THR A 16 17.37 1.78 8.76
C THR A 16 17.81 3.24 8.89
N GLY A 17 18.37 3.82 7.84
CA GLY A 17 19.00 5.14 7.89
C GLY A 17 20.22 5.21 8.82
N SER A 18 20.81 4.06 9.22
CA SER A 18 21.89 4.01 10.21
C SER A 18 22.80 2.81 10.01
N PHE A 19 24.12 3.03 9.91
CA PHE A 19 25.08 1.92 9.87
C PHE A 19 25.08 1.07 11.15
N SER A 20 24.81 1.69 12.30
CA SER A 20 24.75 0.97 13.58
C SER A 20 23.53 0.08 13.68
N GLU A 21 22.38 0.59 13.26
CA GLU A 21 21.13 -0.18 13.27
C GLU A 21 21.14 -1.29 12.22
N ALA A 22 21.65 -1.01 11.02
CA ALA A 22 21.88 -2.03 10.00
C ALA A 22 22.79 -3.15 10.52
N ALA A 23 23.87 -2.81 11.22
CA ALA A 23 24.77 -3.80 11.81
C ALA A 23 24.07 -4.65 12.87
N ARG A 24 23.19 -4.06 13.68
CA ARG A 24 22.40 -4.77 14.69
C ARG A 24 21.46 -5.80 14.05
N ILE A 25 20.72 -5.40 13.03
CA ILE A 25 19.78 -6.28 12.30
C ILE A 25 20.53 -7.42 11.60
N LEU A 26 21.73 -7.14 11.06
CA LEU A 26 22.54 -8.09 10.32
C LEU A 26 23.47 -8.93 11.19
N TYR A 27 23.36 -8.82 12.52
CA TYR A 27 24.21 -9.51 13.50
C TYR A 27 25.71 -9.36 13.21
N THR A 28 26.16 -8.13 12.92
CA THR A 28 27.54 -7.81 12.60
C THR A 28 27.99 -6.51 13.30
N THR A 29 29.22 -6.06 13.05
CA THR A 29 29.73 -4.81 13.64
C THR A 29 29.49 -3.61 12.72
N GLN A 30 29.27 -2.44 13.32
CA GLN A 30 29.13 -1.19 12.56
C GLN A 30 30.36 -0.91 11.68
N SER A 31 31.57 -1.23 12.17
CA SER A 31 32.79 -1.07 11.39
C SER A 31 32.83 -1.97 10.15
N SER A 32 32.31 -3.18 10.22
CA SER A 32 32.18 -4.08 9.06
C SER A 32 31.21 -3.54 8.01
N VAL A 33 30.06 -3.04 8.45
CA VAL A 33 29.06 -2.42 7.56
C VAL A 33 29.65 -1.18 6.90
N SER A 34 30.26 -0.28 7.68
CA SER A 34 30.86 0.96 7.16
C SER A 34 31.98 0.68 6.15
N LYS A 35 32.85 -0.30 6.43
CA LYS A 35 33.91 -0.71 5.48
C LYS A 35 33.33 -1.29 4.21
N ALA A 36 32.29 -2.12 4.30
CA ALA A 36 31.62 -2.72 3.14
C ALA A 36 30.97 -1.65 2.26
N MET A 37 30.31 -0.65 2.87
CA MET A 37 29.72 0.46 2.13
C MET A 37 30.77 1.32 1.43
N LYS A 38 31.85 1.65 2.13
CA LYS A 38 32.95 2.38 1.52
C LYS A 38 33.56 1.61 0.33
N ALA A 39 33.81 0.32 0.48
CA ALA A 39 34.32 -0.51 -0.60
C ALA A 39 33.36 -0.58 -1.80
N MET A 40 32.06 -0.60 -1.55
CA MET A 40 31.04 -0.57 -2.59
C MET A 40 31.02 0.77 -3.33
N GLU A 41 31.09 1.89 -2.61
CA GLU A 41 31.19 3.24 -3.19
C GLU A 41 32.46 3.40 -4.03
N GLU A 42 33.61 2.97 -3.53
CA GLU A 42 34.87 2.97 -4.26
C GLU A 42 34.83 2.11 -5.52
N SER A 43 34.24 0.89 -5.43
CA SER A 43 34.10 -0.02 -6.57
C SER A 43 33.19 0.52 -7.68
N MET A 44 32.17 1.29 -7.32
CA MET A 44 31.23 1.90 -8.26
C MET A 44 31.63 3.31 -8.72
N GLY A 45 32.56 3.96 -8.03
CA GLY A 45 32.91 5.35 -8.26
C GLY A 45 31.77 6.32 -7.92
N LEU A 46 30.87 5.95 -7.01
CA LEU A 46 29.67 6.68 -6.67
C LEU A 46 29.55 6.85 -5.16
N LEU A 47 29.10 8.02 -4.70
CA LEU A 47 28.62 8.16 -3.32
C LEU A 47 27.18 7.63 -3.24
N LEU A 48 26.96 6.66 -2.36
CA LEU A 48 25.65 6.03 -2.15
C LEU A 48 24.88 6.66 -1.00
N PHE A 49 25.59 7.22 -0.01
CA PHE A 49 25.01 7.85 1.17
C PHE A 49 25.54 9.26 1.42
N GLU A 50 24.66 10.12 1.91
CA GLU A 50 24.98 11.38 2.57
C GLU A 50 24.88 11.22 4.07
N ARG A 51 25.86 11.78 4.81
CA ARG A 51 25.84 11.78 6.27
C ARG A 51 25.04 12.97 6.77
N MET A 52 24.07 12.68 7.64
CA MET A 52 23.22 13.67 8.28
C MET A 52 23.45 13.65 9.79
N PRO A 53 23.10 14.73 10.55
CA PRO A 53 23.26 14.75 12.00
C PRO A 53 22.53 13.59 12.73
N LYS A 54 21.49 13.05 12.12
CA LYS A 54 20.65 11.96 12.69
C LYS A 54 20.84 10.61 11.99
N GLY A 55 21.90 10.40 11.19
CA GLY A 55 22.14 9.13 10.51
C GLY A 55 22.65 9.29 9.09
N ILE A 56 22.15 8.46 8.20
CA ILE A 56 22.51 8.45 6.77
C ILE A 56 21.26 8.48 5.91
N VAL A 57 21.37 9.13 4.75
CA VAL A 57 20.31 9.09 3.73
C VAL A 57 20.91 8.69 2.38
N PRO A 58 20.21 7.91 1.54
CA PRO A 58 20.71 7.57 0.23
C PRO A 58 20.73 8.80 -0.69
N THR A 59 21.82 8.97 -1.43
CA THR A 59 21.93 9.97 -2.51
C THR A 59 20.94 9.65 -3.65
N ALA A 60 20.82 10.52 -4.64
CA ALA A 60 20.05 10.23 -5.85
C ALA A 60 20.57 8.97 -6.57
N GLN A 61 21.90 8.77 -6.62
CA GLN A 61 22.51 7.56 -7.16
C GLN A 61 22.31 6.36 -6.23
N GLY A 62 22.42 6.55 -4.92
CA GLY A 62 22.11 5.53 -3.92
C GLY A 62 20.68 4.99 -4.06
N ARG A 63 19.68 5.87 -4.24
CA ARG A 63 18.29 5.44 -4.50
C ARG A 63 18.15 4.62 -5.79
N LYS A 64 18.89 4.99 -6.85
CA LYS A 64 18.90 4.20 -8.08
C LYS A 64 19.55 2.82 -7.87
N VAL A 65 20.70 2.76 -7.21
CA VAL A 65 21.38 1.51 -6.85
C VAL A 65 20.50 0.64 -5.95
N TYR A 66 19.76 1.24 -5.01
CA TYR A 66 18.86 0.52 -4.12
C TYR A 66 17.80 -0.29 -4.91
N ARG A 67 17.16 0.32 -5.89
CA ARG A 67 16.17 -0.37 -6.73
C ARG A 67 16.77 -1.58 -7.46
N TYR A 68 17.94 -1.42 -8.06
CA TYR A 68 18.64 -2.55 -8.71
C TYR A 68 19.05 -3.63 -7.71
N THR A 69 19.48 -3.22 -6.52
CA THR A 69 19.85 -4.17 -5.45
C THR A 69 18.65 -4.99 -4.98
N CYS A 70 17.51 -4.36 -4.75
CA CYS A 70 16.27 -5.07 -4.41
C CYS A 70 15.89 -6.10 -5.48
N ARG A 71 15.99 -5.72 -6.76
CA ARG A 71 15.72 -6.64 -7.88
C ARG A 71 16.69 -7.83 -7.89
N ILE A 72 18.00 -7.57 -7.75
CA ILE A 72 19.02 -8.63 -7.72
C ILE A 72 18.76 -9.61 -6.58
N LEU A 73 18.48 -9.12 -5.38
CA LEU A 73 18.24 -10.00 -4.23
C LEU A 73 16.94 -10.77 -4.37
N LYS A 74 15.91 -10.21 -5.00
CA LYS A 74 14.68 -10.95 -5.36
C LYS A 74 14.98 -12.13 -6.28
N GLU A 75 15.80 -11.93 -7.32
CA GLU A 75 16.20 -13.01 -8.23
C GLU A 75 17.06 -14.07 -7.53
N VAL A 76 17.95 -13.66 -6.62
CA VAL A 76 18.74 -14.59 -5.79
C VAL A 76 17.84 -15.40 -4.85
N GLU A 77 16.83 -14.78 -4.26
CA GLU A 77 15.82 -15.47 -3.44
C GLU A 77 15.07 -16.51 -4.29
N ALA A 78 14.64 -16.15 -5.50
CA ALA A 78 14.00 -17.07 -6.43
C ALA A 78 14.90 -18.27 -6.78
N LEU A 79 16.20 -18.04 -7.03
CA LEU A 79 17.17 -19.12 -7.27
C LEU A 79 17.28 -20.08 -6.08
N ASN A 80 17.29 -19.56 -4.84
CA ASN A 80 17.38 -20.39 -3.63
C ASN A 80 16.13 -21.27 -3.41
N HIS A 81 15.00 -20.88 -4.03
CA HIS A 81 13.74 -21.62 -3.97
C HIS A 81 13.51 -22.58 -5.14
N ILE A 82 14.45 -22.69 -6.07
CA ILE A 82 14.42 -23.75 -7.10
C ILE A 82 14.69 -25.08 -6.41
N SER A 83 13.66 -25.87 -6.24
CA SER A 83 13.75 -27.19 -5.63
C SER A 83 13.44 -28.30 -6.66
N ALA A 84 13.77 -29.55 -6.30
CA ALA A 84 13.44 -30.72 -7.12
C ALA A 84 11.92 -30.92 -7.34
N SER A 85 11.07 -30.24 -6.60
CA SER A 85 9.60 -30.28 -6.70
C SER A 85 9.00 -29.24 -7.64
N GLY A 86 9.83 -28.43 -8.32
CA GLY A 86 9.39 -27.41 -9.28
C GLY A 86 9.70 -25.98 -8.86
N GLU A 87 9.51 -25.05 -9.76
CA GLU A 87 9.73 -23.63 -9.55
C GLU A 87 8.72 -23.07 -8.54
N THR A 88 9.22 -22.42 -7.50
CA THR A 88 8.39 -21.72 -6.52
C THR A 88 7.79 -20.48 -7.15
N LYS A 89 6.47 -20.35 -7.12
CA LYS A 89 5.74 -19.21 -7.66
C LYS A 89 5.36 -18.26 -6.54
N TRP A 90 5.73 -17.01 -6.68
CA TRP A 90 5.44 -15.97 -5.71
C TRP A 90 4.33 -15.03 -6.20
N LEU A 91 3.50 -14.59 -5.28
CA LEU A 91 2.60 -13.46 -5.43
C LEU A 91 2.84 -12.50 -4.26
N ARG A 92 3.45 -11.36 -4.54
CA ARG A 92 3.68 -10.30 -3.55
C ARG A 92 2.80 -9.12 -3.91
N VAL A 93 1.90 -8.79 -3.00
CA VAL A 93 0.87 -7.76 -3.21
C VAL A 93 0.88 -6.78 -2.06
N SER A 94 0.75 -5.51 -2.37
CA SER A 94 0.37 -4.50 -1.39
C SER A 94 -0.94 -3.82 -1.77
N THR A 95 -1.69 -3.41 -0.75
CA THR A 95 -3.00 -2.78 -0.95
C THR A 95 -3.29 -1.77 0.15
N ASN A 96 -4.19 -0.82 -0.12
CA ASN A 96 -4.83 -0.10 0.97
C ASN A 96 -5.65 -1.08 1.81
N PRO A 97 -5.87 -0.81 3.11
CA PRO A 97 -6.77 -1.58 3.93
C PRO A 97 -8.15 -1.70 3.24
N SER A 98 -8.62 -2.94 3.06
CA SER A 98 -9.89 -3.23 2.38
C SER A 98 -10.35 -4.64 2.71
N SER A 99 -11.49 -4.75 3.36
CA SER A 99 -12.14 -6.03 3.67
C SER A 99 -12.61 -6.76 2.40
N TRP A 100 -13.08 -6.00 1.40
CA TRP A 100 -13.41 -6.56 0.09
C TRP A 100 -12.19 -7.23 -0.54
N PHE A 101 -11.04 -6.52 -0.60
CA PHE A 101 -9.80 -7.09 -1.16
C PHE A 101 -9.37 -8.36 -0.41
N ALA A 102 -9.46 -8.36 0.92
CA ALA A 102 -9.15 -9.53 1.72
C ALA A 102 -10.03 -10.74 1.35
N THR A 103 -11.33 -10.52 1.16
CA THR A 103 -12.28 -11.55 0.72
C THR A 103 -11.92 -12.09 -0.67
N GLN A 104 -11.60 -11.21 -1.62
CA GLN A 104 -11.21 -11.63 -2.97
C GLN A 104 -9.87 -12.37 -2.97
N PHE A 105 -8.93 -11.95 -2.14
CA PHE A 105 -7.66 -12.66 -1.99
C PHE A 105 -7.85 -14.08 -1.45
N VAL A 106 -8.70 -14.26 -0.44
CA VAL A 106 -9.06 -15.59 0.09
C VAL A 106 -9.71 -16.45 -0.99
N SER A 107 -10.64 -15.88 -1.76
CA SER A 107 -11.31 -16.58 -2.87
C SER A 107 -10.31 -17.01 -3.94
N PHE A 108 -9.40 -16.11 -4.33
CA PHE A 108 -8.31 -16.43 -5.27
C PHE A 108 -7.42 -17.55 -4.75
N TYR A 109 -6.99 -17.46 -3.48
CA TYR A 109 -6.13 -18.45 -2.86
C TYR A 109 -6.79 -19.84 -2.88
N ASN A 110 -8.04 -19.94 -2.45
CA ASN A 110 -8.77 -21.23 -2.40
C ASN A 110 -8.97 -21.86 -3.80
N GLN A 111 -9.19 -21.02 -4.82
CA GLN A 111 -9.40 -21.51 -6.20
C GLN A 111 -8.09 -21.87 -6.90
N ASN A 112 -6.97 -21.32 -6.49
CA ASN A 112 -5.73 -21.36 -7.25
C ASN A 112 -4.56 -21.97 -6.51
N TYR A 113 -4.74 -22.42 -5.25
CA TYR A 113 -3.66 -22.96 -4.42
C TYR A 113 -2.98 -24.15 -5.10
N GLU A 114 -1.68 -24.07 -5.24
CA GLU A 114 -0.78 -25.15 -5.61
C GLU A 114 0.33 -25.25 -4.53
N LYS A 115 0.86 -26.45 -4.29
CA LYS A 115 1.84 -26.68 -3.21
C LYS A 115 3.09 -25.79 -3.26
N ASN A 116 3.43 -25.28 -4.44
CA ASN A 116 4.57 -24.39 -4.68
C ASN A 116 4.20 -22.90 -4.78
N TYR A 117 2.97 -22.52 -4.42
CA TYR A 117 2.54 -21.11 -4.38
C TYR A 117 2.83 -20.50 -3.01
N HIS A 118 3.48 -19.34 -3.04
CA HIS A 118 3.72 -18.50 -1.87
C HIS A 118 3.13 -17.13 -2.10
N CYS A 119 2.41 -16.62 -1.11
CA CYS A 119 1.76 -15.31 -1.18
C CYS A 119 2.23 -14.45 -0.01
N GLN A 120 2.47 -13.18 -0.30
CA GLN A 120 2.68 -12.14 0.70
C GLN A 120 1.70 -11.01 0.40
N VAL A 121 0.91 -10.62 1.39
CA VAL A 121 -0.01 -9.49 1.31
C VAL A 121 0.38 -8.48 2.37
N TYR A 122 0.55 -7.24 1.95
CA TYR A 122 0.93 -6.14 2.82
C TYR A 122 -0.08 -5.01 2.70
N THR A 123 -0.58 -4.51 3.82
CA THR A 123 -1.53 -3.39 3.85
C THR A 123 -0.84 -2.11 4.29
N SER A 124 -1.07 -1.02 3.56
CA SER A 124 -0.52 0.31 3.89
C SER A 124 -1.22 1.41 3.10
N GLY A 125 -0.85 2.67 3.38
CA GLY A 125 -1.30 3.83 2.59
C GLY A 125 -0.70 3.84 1.17
N VAL A 126 -1.33 4.63 0.30
CA VAL A 126 -1.03 4.75 -1.14
C VAL A 126 0.47 4.91 -1.41
N ARG A 127 1.11 5.84 -0.73
CA ARG A 127 2.55 6.13 -0.92
C ARG A 127 3.43 4.90 -0.69
N THR A 128 3.19 4.18 0.40
CA THR A 128 3.97 2.98 0.74
C THR A 128 3.71 1.86 -0.26
N VAL A 129 2.46 1.67 -0.72
CA VAL A 129 2.13 0.71 -1.78
C VAL A 129 2.92 1.03 -3.04
N MET A 130 2.92 2.30 -3.49
CA MET A 130 3.69 2.73 -4.67
C MET A 130 5.20 2.48 -4.49
N GLU A 131 5.75 2.82 -3.33
CA GLU A 131 7.18 2.61 -3.02
C GLU A 131 7.55 1.13 -3.06
N ARG A 132 6.73 0.25 -2.52
CA ARG A 132 6.96 -1.19 -2.51
C ARG A 132 6.97 -1.79 -3.91
N VAL A 133 6.03 -1.37 -4.78
CA VAL A 133 6.01 -1.79 -6.20
C VAL A 133 7.22 -1.23 -6.94
N ARG A 134 7.53 0.06 -6.76
CA ARG A 134 8.70 0.72 -7.36
C ARG A 134 10.01 0.02 -7.01
N ASP A 135 10.15 -0.37 -5.74
CA ASP A 135 11.38 -0.94 -5.18
C ASP A 135 11.44 -2.47 -5.30
N TYR A 136 10.62 -3.07 -6.17
CA TYR A 136 10.56 -4.51 -6.45
C TYR A 136 10.23 -5.40 -5.24
N LYS A 137 9.71 -4.84 -4.16
CA LYS A 137 9.25 -5.59 -2.99
C LYS A 137 7.96 -6.34 -3.30
N ASP A 138 7.07 -5.72 -4.09
CA ASP A 138 5.81 -6.31 -4.51
C ASP A 138 5.71 -6.38 -6.04
N ASP A 139 4.90 -7.33 -6.51
CA ASP A 139 4.67 -7.56 -7.93
C ASP A 139 3.62 -6.59 -8.46
N VAL A 140 2.57 -6.36 -7.66
CA VAL A 140 1.45 -5.47 -7.95
C VAL A 140 1.01 -4.75 -6.67
N GLY A 141 0.45 -3.57 -6.83
CA GLY A 141 -0.16 -2.80 -5.76
C GLY A 141 -1.60 -2.44 -6.13
N PHE A 142 -2.50 -2.42 -5.13
CA PHE A 142 -3.87 -1.99 -5.31
C PHE A 142 -4.16 -0.80 -4.40
N ILE A 143 -4.69 0.26 -4.98
CA ILE A 143 -4.95 1.50 -4.23
C ILE A 143 -6.29 2.10 -4.63
N TYR A 144 -6.87 2.82 -3.69
CA TYR A 144 -7.95 3.76 -3.94
C TYR A 144 -7.35 5.13 -4.18
N LEU A 145 -7.82 5.80 -5.20
CA LEU A 145 -7.31 7.11 -5.63
C LEU A 145 -8.48 8.03 -5.97
N MET A 146 -8.43 9.24 -5.46
CA MET A 146 -9.36 10.30 -5.89
C MET A 146 -9.11 10.64 -7.35
N GLU A 147 -10.17 10.75 -8.15
CA GLU A 147 -10.08 10.91 -9.61
C GLU A 147 -9.23 12.13 -10.02
N HIS A 148 -9.37 13.24 -9.33
CA HIS A 148 -8.59 14.46 -9.62
C HIS A 148 -7.07 14.28 -9.44
N ARG A 149 -6.62 13.27 -8.70
CA ARG A 149 -5.18 12.92 -8.49
C ARG A 149 -4.60 12.03 -9.57
N GLU A 150 -5.42 11.52 -10.50
CA GLU A 150 -4.99 10.56 -11.54
C GLU A 150 -3.83 11.10 -12.39
N GLN A 151 -3.91 12.33 -12.86
CA GLN A 151 -2.86 12.93 -13.69
C GLN A 151 -1.52 13.05 -12.93
N GLY A 152 -1.57 13.45 -11.66
CA GLY A 152 -0.40 13.53 -10.80
C GLY A 152 0.23 12.16 -10.58
N LEU A 153 -0.59 11.16 -10.31
CA LEU A 153 -0.16 9.77 -10.18
C LEU A 153 0.48 9.25 -11.46
N GLN A 154 -0.15 9.45 -12.61
CA GLN A 154 0.38 8.99 -13.91
C GLN A 154 1.78 9.57 -14.19
N TYR A 155 1.98 10.84 -13.86
CA TYR A 155 3.29 11.48 -14.00
C TYR A 155 4.33 10.87 -13.04
N GLU A 156 3.97 10.64 -11.78
CA GLU A 156 4.87 10.04 -10.79
C GLU A 156 5.24 8.60 -11.14
N LEU A 157 4.26 7.80 -11.56
CA LEU A 157 4.46 6.42 -11.98
C LEU A 157 5.36 6.33 -13.21
N GLY A 158 5.12 7.17 -14.22
CA GLY A 158 5.92 7.20 -15.45
C GLY A 158 7.41 7.46 -15.20
N LYS A 159 7.74 8.36 -14.25
CA LYS A 159 9.14 8.61 -13.83
C LYS A 159 9.83 7.40 -13.22
N ASN A 160 9.08 6.46 -12.70
CA ASN A 160 9.56 5.30 -11.97
C ASN A 160 9.38 3.98 -12.74
N HIS A 161 9.11 4.03 -14.04
CA HIS A 161 8.83 2.86 -14.89
C HIS A 161 7.67 2.01 -14.35
N MET A 162 6.64 2.68 -13.88
CA MET A 162 5.39 2.06 -13.41
C MET A 162 4.22 2.55 -14.25
N GLU A 163 3.17 1.76 -14.25
CA GLU A 163 1.88 2.04 -14.86
C GLU A 163 0.76 1.65 -13.91
N PHE A 164 -0.42 2.15 -14.17
CA PHE A 164 -1.63 1.68 -13.49
C PHE A 164 -2.71 1.27 -14.51
N VAL A 165 -3.62 0.46 -14.02
CA VAL A 165 -4.85 0.08 -14.73
C VAL A 165 -6.02 0.40 -13.82
N PRO A 166 -6.96 1.25 -14.24
CA PRO A 166 -8.21 1.44 -13.53
C PRO A 166 -8.99 0.12 -13.54
N LEU A 167 -9.56 -0.22 -12.39
CA LEU A 167 -10.33 -1.44 -12.22
C LEU A 167 -11.81 -1.13 -12.06
N HIS A 168 -12.14 -0.21 -11.17
CA HIS A 168 -13.52 0.17 -10.87
C HIS A 168 -13.59 1.58 -10.28
N GLN A 169 -14.72 2.24 -10.51
CA GLN A 169 -15.09 3.47 -9.85
C GLN A 169 -15.95 3.14 -8.65
N VAL A 170 -15.65 3.71 -7.51
CA VAL A 170 -16.37 3.50 -6.25
C VAL A 170 -16.78 4.83 -5.65
N ASP A 171 -17.81 4.81 -4.85
CA ASP A 171 -18.27 5.99 -4.12
C ASP A 171 -17.58 6.08 -2.76
N ALA A 172 -17.52 7.28 -2.22
CA ALA A 172 -17.19 7.49 -0.82
C ALA A 172 -18.47 7.29 0.02
N MET A 173 -18.36 6.46 1.03
CA MET A 173 -19.48 6.09 1.90
C MET A 173 -19.18 6.50 3.35
N LEU A 174 -20.20 6.99 4.01
CA LEU A 174 -20.21 7.18 5.46
C LEU A 174 -20.71 5.90 6.13
N TYR A 175 -19.91 5.36 7.02
CA TYR A 175 -20.26 4.25 7.91
C TYR A 175 -20.52 4.83 9.30
N LEU A 176 -21.65 4.52 9.91
CA LEU A 176 -21.94 4.88 11.29
C LEU A 176 -21.67 3.71 12.22
N GLY A 177 -21.14 4.03 13.38
CA GLY A 177 -20.99 3.05 14.45
C GLY A 177 -22.32 2.57 15.02
N GLU A 178 -22.39 1.32 15.44
CA GLU A 178 -23.66 0.69 15.91
C GLU A 178 -24.29 1.38 17.11
N GLN A 179 -23.56 2.20 17.85
CA GLN A 179 -24.08 2.99 18.97
C GLN A 179 -24.48 4.42 18.59
N HIS A 180 -24.35 4.79 17.30
CA HIS A 180 -24.81 6.09 16.84
C HIS A 180 -26.35 6.16 16.85
N PRO A 181 -26.95 7.29 17.28
CA PRO A 181 -28.43 7.42 17.33
C PRO A 181 -29.14 7.17 15.99
N ASP A 182 -28.48 7.54 14.88
CA ASP A 182 -29.03 7.40 13.52
C ASP A 182 -28.64 6.07 12.86
N TYR A 183 -27.99 5.17 13.58
CA TYR A 183 -27.68 3.84 13.08
C TYR A 183 -28.98 3.06 12.77
N GLY A 184 -29.08 2.53 11.56
CA GLY A 184 -30.31 1.86 11.08
C GLY A 184 -31.35 2.81 10.48
N ASP A 185 -31.11 4.12 10.43
CA ASP A 185 -31.98 5.10 9.78
C ASP A 185 -31.27 5.81 8.61
N SER A 186 -31.33 5.19 7.44
CA SER A 186 -30.63 5.65 6.21
C SER A 186 -31.34 6.79 5.48
N ARG A 187 -32.28 7.51 6.11
CA ARG A 187 -33.09 8.51 5.41
C ARG A 187 -32.40 9.84 5.17
N GLU A 188 -31.49 10.24 6.04
CA GLU A 188 -30.72 11.48 5.91
C GLU A 188 -29.28 11.26 6.38
N VAL A 189 -28.32 11.77 5.63
CA VAL A 189 -26.92 11.77 6.05
C VAL A 189 -26.75 12.79 7.16
N PRO A 190 -26.26 12.40 8.36
CA PRO A 190 -25.98 13.35 9.42
C PRO A 190 -24.95 14.41 8.96
N SER A 191 -25.05 15.62 9.49
CA SER A 191 -24.03 16.63 9.26
C SER A 191 -22.67 16.12 9.72
N LEU A 192 -21.67 16.11 8.83
CA LEU A 192 -20.32 15.60 9.15
C LEU A 192 -19.69 16.33 10.32
N SER A 193 -19.97 17.64 10.48
CA SER A 193 -19.49 18.45 11.60
C SER A 193 -20.08 18.05 12.96
N SER A 194 -21.17 17.26 12.98
CA SER A 194 -21.77 16.75 14.24
C SER A 194 -21.22 15.38 14.64
N LEU A 195 -20.45 14.75 13.77
CA LEU A 195 -19.92 13.41 13.97
C LEU A 195 -18.47 13.46 14.48
N ARG A 196 -18.11 12.46 15.27
CA ARG A 196 -16.72 12.14 15.58
C ARG A 196 -16.29 10.95 14.75
N PHE A 197 -15.05 10.98 14.26
CA PHE A 197 -14.59 9.99 13.30
C PHE A 197 -13.48 9.11 13.84
N ILE A 198 -13.46 7.87 13.33
CA ILE A 198 -12.28 7.02 13.27
C ILE A 198 -11.83 6.91 11.81
N GLN A 199 -10.57 7.21 11.52
CA GLN A 199 -10.06 7.18 10.15
C GLN A 199 -8.77 6.39 10.03
N ASN A 200 -8.45 5.99 8.81
CA ASN A 200 -7.20 5.30 8.53
C ASN A 200 -6.03 6.29 8.59
N TYR A 201 -4.93 5.84 9.15
CA TYR A 201 -3.65 6.56 9.07
C TYR A 201 -3.17 6.60 7.62
N GLN A 202 -2.95 7.75 7.05
CA GLN A 202 -2.65 7.97 5.63
C GLN A 202 -3.87 7.78 4.70
N ASP A 203 -5.05 8.07 5.19
CA ASP A 203 -6.26 8.12 4.38
C ASP A 203 -6.19 9.24 3.35
N GLU A 204 -6.58 8.94 2.11
CA GLU A 204 -6.69 9.95 1.04
C GLU A 204 -7.76 11.02 1.39
N PHE A 205 -8.83 10.65 2.10
CA PHE A 205 -9.88 11.60 2.51
C PHE A 205 -9.40 12.61 3.54
N LEU A 206 -8.54 12.22 4.48
CA LEU A 206 -7.97 13.13 5.48
C LEU A 206 -6.96 14.12 4.90
N ASN A 207 -6.34 13.76 3.78
CA ASN A 207 -5.27 14.54 3.17
C ASN A 207 -5.72 15.20 1.88
N ASP A 208 -7.02 15.15 1.57
CA ASP A 208 -7.58 15.81 0.41
C ASP A 208 -7.99 17.24 0.76
N ASP A 209 -7.30 18.20 0.14
CA ASP A 209 -7.53 19.63 0.27
C ASP A 209 -8.42 20.20 -0.86
N THR A 210 -9.07 19.32 -1.61
CA THR A 210 -9.96 19.70 -2.73
C THR A 210 -11.39 19.23 -2.54
N TRP A 211 -11.68 18.35 -1.55
CA TRP A 211 -13.03 17.91 -1.29
C TRP A 211 -13.78 18.92 -0.43
N GLU A 212 -14.64 19.69 -1.09
CA GLU A 212 -15.48 20.71 -0.47
C GLU A 212 -16.87 20.14 -0.15
N GLY A 213 -17.37 20.46 1.02
CA GLY A 213 -18.76 20.24 1.41
C GLY A 213 -19.70 21.24 0.73
N GLU A 214 -20.99 21.12 0.97
CA GLU A 214 -22.03 22.01 0.42
C GLU A 214 -21.83 23.49 0.80
N ASP A 215 -21.19 23.77 1.93
CA ASP A 215 -20.90 25.11 2.44
C ASP A 215 -19.56 25.68 1.94
N GLY A 216 -18.85 24.95 1.09
CA GLY A 216 -17.53 25.32 0.56
C GLY A 216 -16.38 25.13 1.54
N SER A 217 -16.60 24.51 2.70
CA SER A 217 -15.51 24.11 3.61
C SER A 217 -14.95 22.76 3.20
N LEU A 218 -13.63 22.56 3.45
CA LEU A 218 -13.00 21.28 3.13
C LEU A 218 -13.53 20.17 4.01
N LEU A 219 -13.72 18.98 3.45
CA LEU A 219 -14.15 17.79 4.19
C LEU A 219 -13.20 17.51 5.38
N SER A 220 -11.91 17.62 5.16
CA SER A 220 -10.89 17.42 6.19
C SER A 220 -11.01 18.40 7.35
N GLU A 221 -11.54 19.61 7.13
CA GLU A 221 -11.78 20.63 8.17
C GLU A 221 -13.08 20.38 8.95
N GLN A 222 -14.05 19.71 8.33
CA GLN A 222 -15.34 19.38 8.97
C GLN A 222 -15.25 18.15 9.88
N MET A 223 -14.25 17.30 9.67
CA MET A 223 -14.13 16.02 10.38
C MET A 223 -13.43 16.18 11.73
N ASP A 224 -14.15 15.91 12.84
CA ASP A 224 -13.54 15.71 14.15
C ASP A 224 -12.98 14.28 14.27
N VAL A 225 -11.75 14.07 13.86
CA VAL A 225 -11.10 12.75 13.87
C VAL A 225 -10.57 12.46 15.28
N SER A 226 -11.32 11.70 16.03
CA SER A 226 -10.99 11.30 17.40
C SER A 226 -10.02 10.11 17.48
N VAL A 227 -10.04 9.23 16.46
CA VAL A 227 -9.18 8.02 16.42
C VAL A 227 -8.58 7.87 15.04
N VAL A 228 -7.27 7.58 15.00
CA VAL A 228 -6.56 7.25 13.77
C VAL A 228 -5.92 5.88 13.91
N THR A 229 -6.15 4.97 12.96
CA THR A 229 -5.61 3.60 12.98
C THR A 229 -5.17 3.16 11.60
N ASN A 230 -4.23 2.21 11.54
CA ASN A 230 -3.86 1.49 10.31
C ASN A 230 -4.35 0.03 10.33
N SER A 231 -5.22 -0.29 11.27
CA SER A 231 -5.72 -1.64 11.49
C SER A 231 -7.21 -1.73 11.20
N ASP A 232 -7.59 -2.48 10.17
CA ASP A 232 -9.00 -2.75 9.87
C ASP A 232 -9.73 -3.42 11.03
N TYR A 233 -9.01 -4.24 11.81
CA TYR A 233 -9.59 -4.89 12.98
C TYR A 233 -9.99 -3.87 14.06
N ILE A 234 -9.13 -2.88 14.33
CA ILE A 234 -9.44 -1.79 15.27
C ILE A 234 -10.58 -0.94 14.71
N MET A 235 -10.54 -0.61 13.43
CA MET A 235 -11.60 0.14 12.75
C MET A 235 -12.96 -0.53 12.95
N GLN A 236 -13.07 -1.79 12.61
CA GLN A 236 -14.30 -2.57 12.76
C GLN A 236 -14.75 -2.67 14.22
N ALA A 237 -13.82 -2.98 15.15
CA ALA A 237 -14.16 -3.09 16.58
C ALA A 237 -14.67 -1.76 17.15
N MET A 238 -14.12 -0.63 16.71
CA MET A 238 -14.58 0.70 17.13
C MET A 238 -15.96 1.00 16.54
N LEU A 239 -16.22 0.77 15.27
CA LEU A 239 -17.53 0.97 14.66
C LEU A 239 -18.60 0.08 15.31
N GLN A 240 -18.30 -1.15 15.67
CA GLN A 240 -19.23 -2.05 16.36
C GLN A 240 -19.55 -1.64 17.80
N ASN A 241 -18.68 -0.89 18.47
CA ASN A 241 -18.80 -0.63 19.90
C ASN A 241 -18.87 0.86 20.28
N THR A 242 -18.94 1.76 19.32
CA THR A 242 -19.01 3.21 19.56
C THR A 242 -20.00 3.92 18.65
N ASP A 243 -20.14 5.22 18.85
CA ASP A 243 -20.93 6.14 18.02
C ASP A 243 -20.10 6.81 16.90
N LEU A 244 -18.84 6.40 16.70
CA LEU A 244 -17.96 7.02 15.72
C LEU A 244 -18.39 6.74 14.29
N GLY A 245 -18.13 7.71 13.40
CA GLY A 245 -18.26 7.54 11.97
C GLY A 245 -16.94 7.17 11.29
N ASN A 246 -17.01 6.63 10.09
CA ASN A 246 -15.86 6.43 9.19
C ASN A 246 -16.26 6.79 7.77
N ILE A 247 -15.39 7.49 7.04
CA ILE A 247 -15.54 7.69 5.61
C ILE A 247 -14.52 6.81 4.90
N SER A 248 -15.01 5.97 4.01
CA SER A 248 -14.19 4.98 3.29
C SER A 248 -14.72 4.75 1.88
N PRO A 249 -13.89 4.40 0.90
CA PRO A 249 -14.37 3.92 -0.39
C PRO A 249 -15.21 2.66 -0.17
N ASP A 250 -16.44 2.67 -0.67
CA ASP A 250 -17.28 1.49 -0.73
C ASP A 250 -17.68 1.17 -2.17
N GLY A 251 -18.59 0.26 -2.36
CA GLY A 251 -19.04 -0.23 -3.65
C GLY A 251 -18.42 -1.58 -4.01
N LEU A 252 -17.37 -1.97 -3.30
CA LEU A 252 -16.77 -3.29 -3.42
C LEU A 252 -17.10 -4.20 -2.21
N SER A 253 -17.81 -3.69 -1.20
CA SER A 253 -18.05 -4.40 0.07
C SER A 253 -19.37 -5.16 0.13
N HIS A 254 -20.03 -5.44 -0.99
CA HIS A 254 -21.25 -6.25 -1.03
C HIS A 254 -21.06 -7.72 -0.58
N SER A 255 -19.96 -8.05 0.08
CA SER A 255 -19.80 -9.38 0.68
C SER A 255 -20.34 -9.41 2.11
N ASP A 256 -21.53 -9.91 2.24
CA ASP A 256 -22.40 -10.11 3.41
C ASP A 256 -21.78 -10.73 4.69
N LYS A 257 -20.48 -10.83 4.82
CA LYS A 257 -19.86 -11.62 5.92
C LYS A 257 -19.08 -10.83 6.96
N PHE A 258 -18.72 -9.59 6.69
CA PHE A 258 -17.85 -8.85 7.61
C PHE A 258 -18.44 -7.53 8.12
N ILE A 259 -19.38 -6.88 7.46
CA ILE A 259 -19.93 -5.61 7.89
C ILE A 259 -21.41 -5.49 7.49
N ASN A 260 -22.31 -5.71 8.43
CA ASN A 260 -23.66 -5.16 8.39
C ASN A 260 -23.61 -3.74 9.00
N HIS A 261 -22.90 -2.82 8.39
CA HIS A 261 -22.98 -1.43 8.82
C HIS A 261 -23.93 -0.70 7.88
N ASP A 262 -24.81 0.10 8.45
CA ASP A 262 -25.55 1.06 7.66
C ASP A 262 -24.57 2.01 6.97
N THR A 263 -24.68 2.05 5.66
CA THR A 263 -23.84 2.88 4.81
C THR A 263 -24.69 3.97 4.17
N MET A 264 -24.18 5.17 4.17
CA MET A 264 -24.81 6.32 3.54
C MET A 264 -23.87 6.86 2.46
N GLN A 265 -24.39 7.04 1.26
CA GLN A 265 -23.65 7.66 0.17
C GLN A 265 -23.51 9.16 0.46
N LEU A 266 -22.30 9.67 0.36
CA LEU A 266 -22.05 11.10 0.45
C LEU A 266 -22.45 11.76 -0.87
N GLU A 267 -23.39 12.70 -0.84
CA GLU A 267 -24.06 13.28 -2.02
C GLU A 267 -23.18 14.21 -2.87
N ASN A 268 -21.90 14.14 -2.87
CA ASN A 268 -21.08 14.99 -3.73
C ASN A 268 -20.56 14.21 -4.94
N GLN A 269 -21.38 14.16 -6.02
CA GLN A 269 -21.17 13.38 -7.24
C GLN A 269 -19.94 13.76 -8.08
N GLU A 270 -19.24 14.83 -7.77
CA GLU A 270 -18.05 15.25 -8.54
C GLU A 270 -16.74 14.58 -8.09
N GLN A 271 -16.76 13.79 -7.02
CA GLN A 271 -15.55 13.22 -6.45
C GLN A 271 -15.61 11.70 -6.38
N SER A 272 -15.44 11.09 -7.52
CA SER A 272 -15.34 9.64 -7.61
C SER A 272 -13.95 9.15 -7.15
N VAL A 273 -13.97 8.01 -6.49
CA VAL A 273 -12.77 7.27 -6.09
C VAL A 273 -12.56 6.14 -7.07
N GLN A 274 -11.35 6.02 -7.60
CA GLN A 274 -11.00 4.91 -8.47
C GLN A 274 -10.25 3.84 -7.70
N PHE A 275 -10.66 2.59 -7.82
CA PHE A 275 -9.85 1.44 -7.44
C PHE A 275 -8.96 1.07 -8.60
N ILE A 276 -7.66 1.11 -8.40
CA ILE A 276 -6.65 0.90 -9.45
C ILE A 276 -5.62 -0.14 -9.06
N CYS A 277 -5.03 -0.80 -10.05
CA CYS A 277 -3.86 -1.64 -9.88
C CYS A 277 -2.62 -0.97 -10.46
N ILE A 278 -1.56 -0.86 -9.69
CA ILE A 278 -0.25 -0.35 -10.10
C ILE A 278 0.76 -1.49 -10.25
N PHE A 279 1.62 -1.39 -11.24
CA PHE A 279 2.68 -2.38 -11.50
C PHE A 279 3.83 -1.75 -12.30
N ARG A 280 4.95 -2.46 -12.40
CA ARG A 280 6.09 -2.01 -13.21
C ARG A 280 5.91 -2.39 -14.68
N ASN A 281 6.38 -1.50 -15.56
CA ASN A 281 6.39 -1.72 -17.01
C ASN A 281 7.79 -1.99 -17.58
N ASP A 282 8.84 -1.93 -16.73
CA ASP A 282 10.22 -2.23 -17.13
C ASP A 282 10.56 -3.73 -17.15
N GLN A 283 9.62 -4.56 -16.74
CA GLN A 283 9.72 -6.01 -16.79
C GLN A 283 8.37 -6.65 -17.08
N LYS A 284 8.42 -7.86 -17.66
CA LYS A 284 7.20 -8.64 -17.91
C LYS A 284 6.64 -9.15 -16.57
N MET A 285 5.36 -8.87 -16.33
CA MET A 285 4.67 -9.41 -15.15
C MET A 285 4.66 -10.94 -15.18
N GLU A 286 5.04 -11.59 -14.09
CA GLU A 286 5.04 -13.03 -13.93
C GLU A 286 3.63 -13.63 -14.02
N ARG A 287 3.56 -14.95 -14.25
CA ARG A 287 2.29 -15.65 -14.52
C ARG A 287 1.30 -15.54 -13.33
N LEU A 288 1.77 -15.70 -12.09
CA LEU A 288 0.89 -15.71 -10.93
C LEU A 288 0.33 -14.32 -10.59
N PRO A 289 1.12 -13.24 -10.51
CA PRO A 289 0.61 -11.87 -10.40
C PRO A 289 -0.36 -11.49 -11.52
N LYS A 290 -0.06 -11.88 -12.78
CA LYS A 290 -0.97 -11.63 -13.91
C LYS A 290 -2.30 -12.36 -13.76
N LYS A 291 -2.27 -13.61 -13.27
CA LYS A 291 -3.48 -14.39 -13.01
C LYS A 291 -4.32 -13.75 -11.91
N PHE A 292 -3.67 -13.25 -10.85
CA PHE A 292 -4.33 -12.54 -9.77
C PHE A 292 -4.98 -11.23 -10.24
N LEU A 293 -4.27 -10.42 -11.01
CA LEU A 293 -4.84 -9.20 -11.58
C LEU A 293 -6.06 -9.49 -12.47
N THR A 294 -5.99 -10.54 -13.29
CA THR A 294 -7.14 -10.96 -14.13
C THR A 294 -8.32 -11.41 -13.27
N PHE A 295 -8.05 -12.14 -12.19
CA PHE A 295 -9.08 -12.55 -11.23
C PHE A 295 -9.77 -11.34 -10.60
N ILE A 296 -9.00 -10.39 -10.08
CA ILE A 296 -9.56 -9.15 -9.49
C ILE A 296 -10.41 -8.39 -10.51
N LYS A 297 -9.92 -8.23 -11.75
CA LYS A 297 -10.68 -7.56 -12.82
C LYS A 297 -12.05 -8.19 -13.05
N ASN A 298 -12.13 -9.50 -13.07
CA ASN A 298 -13.39 -10.20 -13.33
C ASN A 298 -14.41 -10.00 -12.20
N TYR A 299 -13.96 -9.96 -10.94
CA TYR A 299 -14.83 -9.75 -9.78
C TYR A 299 -15.29 -8.30 -9.58
N VAL A 300 -14.59 -7.35 -10.15
CA VAL A 300 -14.96 -5.93 -10.10
C VAL A 300 -15.96 -5.58 -11.21
N MET A 301 -16.07 -6.42 -12.25
CA MET A 301 -16.99 -6.23 -13.38
C MET A 301 -18.34 -6.95 -13.20
N GLU A 302 -18.46 -7.81 -12.20
CA GLU A 302 -19.71 -8.48 -11.79
C GLU A 302 -20.47 -7.67 -10.73
#